data_d4798ff8df2da39ef18581ad30babe26
#
_entry.id   d4798ff8df2da39ef18581ad30babe26
#
_cell.length_a   1.000
_cell.length_b   1.000
_cell.length_c   1.000
_cell.angle_alpha   90.00
_cell.angle_beta   90.00
_cell.angle_gamma   90.00
#
_symmetry.space_group_name_H-M   'P 1'
#
loop_
_entity.id
_entity.type
_entity.pdbx_description
1 polymer ?
#
loop_
_entity_poly.entity_id
_entity_poly.type
_entity_poly.pdbx_seq_one_letter_code
_entity_poly.pdbx_strand_id
1 'polypeptide(L)'
;MNGNGHHSAQNSISETSEAYKQNHPSSTVAPVVSPPPMRPVIAKKSESSWNALDLGGMRLKSVAPTLFKYEHLTTLYLNHNQLSHVPPAIAFLHHLTVLDLSCNLLDILPPELGMCTSLEHLWLFDNNLETLPFELGTLHQLKLLGIEGNPLQAALANIIQTQGTPALIAYLRDSCPVPMPPPERQFKDMTSEADRKMQEADPYNDTFTILTHNILCEKAATPAMYGYTPSWALAWSYRKELILTELKSHDTDIFCLQVCFESPCNFALDSSRPEYI
;
A
#
# COMPACT_ATOMS: atom_id res chain seq x y z
N MET A 1 -13.53 10.16 -59.98
CA MET A 1 -15.01 10.05 -60.15
C MET A 1 -15.54 9.63 -58.80
N ASN A 2 -16.04 10.56 -58.08
CA ASN A 2 -17.40 10.75 -57.55
C ASN A 2 -17.82 9.60 -56.66
N GLY A 3 -18.39 9.76 -55.50
CA GLY A 3 -18.83 10.93 -54.73
C GLY A 3 -19.53 10.47 -53.45
N ASN A 4 -19.55 11.35 -52.50
CA ASN A 4 -20.44 11.65 -51.42
C ASN A 4 -21.58 10.67 -50.99
N GLY A 5 -21.78 10.61 -49.68
CA GLY A 5 -23.02 10.21 -49.05
C GLY A 5 -22.97 10.33 -47.54
N HIS A 6 -23.03 11.57 -46.98
CA HIS A 6 -23.50 11.86 -45.64
C HIS A 6 -24.99 11.56 -45.53
N HIS A 7 -25.46 10.91 -44.46
CA HIS A 7 -26.74 11.23 -43.83
C HIS A 7 -26.74 10.81 -42.36
N SER A 8 -26.83 11.78 -41.52
CA SER A 8 -27.46 12.02 -40.28
C SER A 8 -28.66 11.14 -39.91
N ALA A 9 -28.68 10.60 -38.71
CA ALA A 9 -29.89 10.23 -37.97
C ALA A 9 -29.79 10.79 -36.55
N GLN A 10 -30.27 12.02 -36.43
CA GLN A 10 -30.81 12.56 -35.18
C GLN A 10 -32.32 12.33 -35.20
N ASN A 11 -32.92 12.23 -34.01
CA ASN A 11 -34.34 12.21 -33.65
C ASN A 11 -34.96 10.84 -33.46
N SER A 12 -35.05 10.46 -32.19
CA SER A 12 -36.27 9.92 -31.58
C SER A 12 -36.12 9.61 -30.10
N ILE A 13 -36.02 10.66 -29.24
CA ILE A 13 -36.33 10.56 -27.80
C ILE A 13 -37.15 11.82 -27.45
N SER A 14 -38.42 11.79 -27.77
CA SER A 14 -39.42 12.66 -27.18
C SER A 14 -40.81 12.03 -27.49
N GLU A 15 -41.30 11.26 -26.56
CA GLU A 15 -42.71 10.88 -26.44
C GLU A 15 -42.86 9.63 -25.54
N THR A 16 -42.60 9.79 -24.22
CA THR A 16 -43.17 8.90 -23.18
C THR A 16 -43.06 9.54 -21.79
N SER A 17 -43.52 10.79 -21.63
CA SER A 17 -43.59 11.39 -20.28
C SER A 17 -44.91 12.09 -19.96
N GLU A 18 -46.01 11.74 -20.62
CA GLU A 18 -47.32 12.34 -20.30
C GLU A 18 -48.43 11.35 -19.86
N ALA A 19 -48.14 10.15 -19.49
CA ALA A 19 -49.15 9.15 -19.09
C ALA A 19 -49.11 8.70 -17.63
N TYR A 20 -48.53 9.50 -16.70
CA TYR A 20 -48.50 9.10 -15.27
C TYR A 20 -48.91 10.21 -14.30
N LYS A 21 -49.91 11.02 -14.68
CA LYS A 21 -50.53 11.98 -13.76
C LYS A 21 -52.03 11.84 -13.79
N GLN A 22 -52.58 10.78 -13.21
CA GLN A 22 -53.97 10.76 -12.69
C GLN A 22 -54.12 9.54 -11.78
N ASN A 23 -54.52 9.84 -10.53
CA ASN A 23 -54.96 8.96 -9.45
C ASN A 23 -53.98 8.64 -8.34
N HIS A 24 -53.85 9.61 -7.41
CA HIS A 24 -53.78 9.30 -5.97
C HIS A 24 -54.28 10.46 -5.12
N PRO A 25 -55.07 10.25 -4.05
CA PRO A 25 -55.71 11.25 -3.26
C PRO A 25 -54.69 11.94 -2.30
N SER A 26 -54.94 13.22 -2.06
CA SER A 26 -54.26 14.12 -1.15
C SER A 26 -54.00 13.51 0.24
N SER A 27 -52.75 13.31 0.60
CA SER A 27 -52.33 13.16 1.98
C SER A 27 -51.67 14.48 2.44
N THR A 28 -52.18 15.00 3.54
CA THR A 28 -51.77 16.19 4.27
C THR A 28 -50.27 16.20 4.54
N VAL A 29 -49.56 17.17 3.95
CA VAL A 29 -48.14 17.40 4.16
C VAL A 29 -47.98 18.15 5.49
N ALA A 30 -47.30 17.53 6.45
CA ALA A 30 -46.82 18.19 7.64
C ALA A 30 -45.80 19.29 7.27
N PRO A 31 -45.69 20.38 8.02
CA PRO A 31 -44.79 21.49 7.70
C PRO A 31 -43.33 20.98 7.76
N VAL A 32 -42.64 21.15 6.64
CA VAL A 32 -41.19 20.90 6.54
C VAL A 32 -40.49 21.97 7.37
N VAL A 33 -40.00 21.58 8.54
CA VAL A 33 -39.08 22.40 9.34
C VAL A 33 -37.77 22.47 8.59
N SER A 34 -37.44 23.61 8.02
CA SER A 34 -36.14 23.86 7.42
C SER A 34 -35.04 23.65 8.45
N PRO A 35 -33.96 22.90 8.14
CA PRO A 35 -32.84 22.80 9.04
C PRO A 35 -32.23 24.20 9.30
N PRO A 36 -31.76 24.48 10.53
CA PRO A 36 -31.15 25.76 10.83
C PRO A 36 -29.98 26.03 9.89
N PRO A 37 -29.70 27.29 9.51
CA PRO A 37 -28.61 27.63 8.63
C PRO A 37 -27.31 27.09 9.24
N MET A 38 -26.64 26.20 8.52
CA MET A 38 -25.30 25.75 8.87
C MET A 38 -24.41 26.99 8.99
N ARG A 39 -23.86 27.23 10.18
CA ARG A 39 -22.79 28.20 10.34
C ARG A 39 -21.73 27.87 9.32
N PRO A 40 -21.24 28.87 8.55
CA PRO A 40 -20.11 28.59 7.65
C PRO A 40 -18.99 28.03 8.50
N VAL A 41 -18.61 26.78 8.22
CA VAL A 41 -17.37 26.23 8.72
C VAL A 41 -16.31 27.11 8.09
N ILE A 42 -15.79 28.06 8.88
CA ILE A 42 -14.59 28.79 8.50
C ILE A 42 -13.53 27.72 8.33
N ALA A 43 -13.30 27.33 7.07
CA ALA A 43 -12.14 26.55 6.73
C ALA A 43 -10.96 27.31 7.33
N LYS A 44 -10.31 26.75 8.35
CA LYS A 44 -9.06 27.29 8.87
C LYS A 44 -8.16 27.37 7.66
N LYS A 45 -7.95 28.57 7.15
CA LYS A 45 -6.98 28.88 6.13
C LYS A 45 -5.67 28.33 6.67
N SER A 46 -5.13 27.30 6.02
CA SER A 46 -3.89 26.66 6.43
C SER A 46 -2.82 27.74 6.56
N GLU A 47 -2.44 28.02 7.79
CA GLU A 47 -1.34 28.93 8.08
C GLU A 47 -0.08 28.32 7.49
N SER A 48 0.61 29.13 6.69
CA SER A 48 1.93 28.91 6.09
C SER A 48 2.20 27.50 5.56
N SER A 49 2.06 27.34 4.28
CA SER A 49 2.40 26.13 3.55
C SER A 49 3.90 25.95 3.33
N TRP A 50 4.75 26.16 4.38
CA TRP A 50 6.14 25.78 4.24
C TRP A 50 6.21 24.24 4.38
N ASN A 51 6.78 23.61 3.41
CA ASN A 51 6.95 22.16 3.36
C ASN A 51 8.43 21.76 3.22
N ALA A 52 9.32 22.74 3.19
CA ALA A 52 10.74 22.57 3.10
C ALA A 52 11.43 23.22 4.30
N LEU A 53 12.40 22.53 4.88
CA LEU A 53 13.22 23.02 5.97
C LEU A 53 14.70 22.85 5.60
N ASP A 54 15.43 23.96 5.62
CA ASP A 54 16.88 23.98 5.38
C ASP A 54 17.63 24.28 6.68
N LEU A 55 18.41 23.31 7.12
CA LEU A 55 19.31 23.37 8.27
C LEU A 55 20.77 23.05 7.85
N GLY A 56 21.08 23.21 6.57
CA GLY A 56 22.42 22.96 6.03
C GLY A 56 23.48 23.89 6.64
N GLY A 57 24.67 23.37 6.90
CA GLY A 57 25.81 24.16 7.33
C GLY A 57 25.76 24.75 8.75
N MET A 58 24.78 24.35 9.56
CA MET A 58 24.55 24.90 10.90
C MET A 58 25.49 24.30 11.99
N ARG A 59 26.40 23.42 11.63
CA ARG A 59 27.32 22.73 12.57
C ARG A 59 26.57 21.91 13.63
N LEU A 60 25.41 21.38 13.29
CA LEU A 60 24.60 20.57 14.20
C LEU A 60 25.31 19.25 14.49
N LYS A 61 25.37 18.88 15.77
CA LYS A 61 25.86 17.56 16.22
C LYS A 61 24.75 16.53 16.38
N SER A 62 23.55 16.99 16.59
CA SER A 62 22.36 16.15 16.73
C SER A 62 21.11 16.91 16.31
N VAL A 63 20.07 16.17 15.95
CA VAL A 63 18.74 16.70 15.64
C VAL A 63 17.77 16.26 16.73
N ALA A 64 17.06 17.23 17.31
CA ALA A 64 16.06 16.91 18.33
C ALA A 64 14.90 16.11 17.72
N PRO A 65 14.42 15.03 18.37
CA PRO A 65 13.29 14.23 17.86
C PRO A 65 12.01 15.06 17.64
N THR A 66 11.87 16.20 18.30
CA THR A 66 10.74 17.11 18.13
C THR A 66 10.66 17.75 16.75
N LEU A 67 11.77 17.81 15.99
CA LEU A 67 11.77 18.28 14.60
C LEU A 67 10.87 17.39 13.73
N PHE A 68 10.89 16.09 13.96
CA PHE A 68 10.15 15.12 13.16
C PHE A 68 8.64 15.11 13.44
N LYS A 69 8.15 15.95 14.35
CA LYS A 69 6.71 16.20 14.54
C LYS A 69 6.12 17.08 13.43
N TYR A 70 6.96 17.68 12.59
CA TYR A 70 6.50 18.44 11.41
C TYR A 70 6.21 17.48 10.24
N GLU A 71 5.21 16.62 10.41
CA GLU A 71 4.84 15.54 9.47
C GLU A 71 4.53 16.04 8.05
N HIS A 72 4.18 17.33 7.90
CA HIS A 72 3.89 17.97 6.62
C HIS A 72 5.14 18.27 5.76
N LEU A 73 6.35 18.03 6.29
CA LEU A 73 7.58 18.26 5.55
C LEU A 73 7.69 17.33 4.35
N THR A 74 7.98 17.91 3.19
CA THR A 74 8.31 17.18 1.97
C THR A 74 9.80 17.26 1.65
N THR A 75 10.51 18.27 2.16
CA THR A 75 11.92 18.48 1.89
C THR A 75 12.66 18.85 3.19
N LEU A 76 13.76 18.15 3.46
CA LEU A 76 14.60 18.39 4.63
C LEU A 76 16.07 18.37 4.22
N TYR A 77 16.76 19.51 4.39
CA TYR A 77 18.19 19.65 4.19
C TYR A 77 18.90 19.69 5.55
N LEU A 78 19.81 18.73 5.78
CA LEU A 78 20.66 18.60 6.97
C LEU A 78 22.13 18.46 6.57
N ASN A 79 22.46 18.76 5.33
CA ASN A 79 23.79 18.63 4.76
C ASN A 79 24.82 19.59 5.42
N HIS A 80 26.11 19.26 5.29
CA HIS A 80 27.19 20.05 5.84
C HIS A 80 27.08 20.32 7.35
N ASN A 81 26.76 19.29 8.13
CA ASN A 81 26.67 19.33 9.58
C ASN A 81 27.69 18.36 10.22
N GLN A 82 27.54 18.07 11.49
CA GLN A 82 28.40 17.17 12.27
C GLN A 82 27.54 16.03 12.88
N LEU A 83 26.52 15.59 12.17
CA LEU A 83 25.62 14.58 12.66
C LEU A 83 26.29 13.21 12.64
N SER A 84 26.33 12.53 13.78
CA SER A 84 26.78 11.14 13.88
C SER A 84 25.65 10.12 13.73
N HIS A 85 24.42 10.53 13.97
CA HIS A 85 23.25 9.68 13.85
C HIS A 85 22.00 10.49 13.51
N VAL A 86 21.00 9.81 12.92
CA VAL A 86 19.65 10.34 12.68
C VAL A 86 18.70 9.64 13.64
N PRO A 87 17.86 10.38 14.40
CA PRO A 87 16.90 9.76 15.32
C PRO A 87 15.87 8.88 14.61
N PRO A 88 15.43 7.76 15.22
CA PRO A 88 14.36 6.90 14.70
C PRO A 88 13.04 7.63 14.43
N ALA A 89 12.81 8.75 15.12
CA ALA A 89 11.64 9.62 14.92
C ALA A 89 11.52 10.17 13.48
N ILE A 90 12.54 10.03 12.62
CA ILE A 90 12.44 10.33 11.17
C ILE A 90 11.29 9.58 10.51
N ALA A 91 10.91 8.42 11.03
CA ALA A 91 9.77 7.63 10.58
C ALA A 91 8.45 8.40 10.49
N PHE A 92 8.28 9.47 11.28
CA PHE A 92 7.06 10.27 11.25
C PHE A 92 6.92 11.16 10.01
N LEU A 93 8.01 11.37 9.26
CA LEU A 93 7.99 12.18 8.04
C LEU A 93 7.51 11.38 6.83
N HIS A 94 6.26 10.90 6.86
CA HIS A 94 5.69 10.06 5.80
C HIS A 94 5.53 10.77 4.44
N HIS A 95 5.52 12.09 4.43
CA HIS A 95 5.40 12.91 3.22
C HIS A 95 6.74 13.39 2.66
N LEU A 96 7.86 12.98 3.29
CA LEU A 96 9.18 13.40 2.88
C LEU A 96 9.54 12.81 1.51
N THR A 97 9.84 13.69 0.55
CA THR A 97 10.25 13.33 -0.82
C THR A 97 11.74 13.56 -1.05
N VAL A 98 12.33 14.52 -0.36
CA VAL A 98 13.74 14.89 -0.49
C VAL A 98 14.39 14.96 0.91
N LEU A 99 15.47 14.19 1.09
CA LEU A 99 16.30 14.23 2.29
C LEU A 99 17.77 14.36 1.91
N ASP A 100 18.41 15.42 2.39
CA ASP A 100 19.83 15.63 2.22
C ASP A 100 20.56 15.54 3.56
N LEU A 101 21.39 14.52 3.71
CA LEU A 101 22.24 14.24 4.85
C LEU A 101 23.73 14.26 4.46
N SER A 102 24.06 14.78 3.28
CA SER A 102 25.44 14.80 2.75
C SER A 102 26.40 15.58 3.63
N CYS A 103 27.69 15.23 3.59
CA CYS A 103 28.75 15.90 4.34
C CYS A 103 28.44 15.95 5.85
N ASN A 104 28.25 14.78 6.44
CA ASN A 104 28.07 14.58 7.88
C ASN A 104 29.05 13.51 8.40
N LEU A 105 28.84 13.00 9.59
CA LEU A 105 29.67 11.99 10.25
C LEU A 105 28.85 10.72 10.54
N LEU A 106 27.87 10.41 9.69
CA LEU A 106 26.98 9.28 9.91
C LEU A 106 27.73 7.96 9.68
N ASP A 107 27.71 7.08 10.65
CA ASP A 107 28.25 5.72 10.59
C ASP A 107 27.17 4.68 10.29
N ILE A 108 25.94 4.93 10.73
CA ILE A 108 24.78 4.10 10.49
C ILE A 108 23.55 4.96 10.18
N LEU A 109 22.59 4.37 9.45
CA LEU A 109 21.26 4.93 9.25
C LEU A 109 20.25 4.17 10.10
N PRO A 110 19.23 4.85 10.65
CA PRO A 110 18.18 4.17 11.39
C PRO A 110 17.30 3.34 10.43
N PRO A 111 16.94 2.09 10.79
CA PRO A 111 16.02 1.25 9.97
C PRO A 111 14.70 1.95 9.72
N GLU A 112 14.24 2.77 10.65
CA GLU A 112 13.01 3.54 10.57
C GLU A 112 12.97 4.54 9.39
N LEU A 113 14.12 4.85 8.79
CA LEU A 113 14.18 5.65 7.56
C LEU A 113 13.42 4.96 6.41
N GLY A 114 13.37 3.64 6.41
CA GLY A 114 12.56 2.86 5.46
C GLY A 114 11.06 3.15 5.53
N MET A 115 10.56 3.74 6.62
CA MET A 115 9.15 4.13 6.75
C MET A 115 8.81 5.42 5.99
N CYS A 116 9.80 6.19 5.54
CA CYS A 116 9.61 7.36 4.68
C CYS A 116 9.35 6.94 3.22
N THR A 117 8.31 6.16 2.97
CA THR A 117 8.05 5.50 1.68
C THR A 117 7.77 6.44 0.50
N SER A 118 7.50 7.72 0.77
CA SER A 118 7.36 8.76 -0.24
C SER A 118 8.70 9.32 -0.75
N LEU A 119 9.84 8.85 -0.19
CA LEU A 119 11.15 9.42 -0.50
C LEU A 119 11.56 9.11 -1.94
N GLU A 120 11.86 10.17 -2.69
CA GLU A 120 12.31 10.10 -4.09
C GLU A 120 13.81 10.38 -4.24
N HIS A 121 14.35 11.26 -3.38
CA HIS A 121 15.73 11.69 -3.40
C HIS A 121 16.35 11.57 -2.01
N LEU A 122 17.40 10.78 -1.89
CA LEU A 122 18.19 10.60 -0.66
C LEU A 122 19.66 10.85 -0.96
N TRP A 123 20.23 11.90 -0.35
CA TRP A 123 21.63 12.23 -0.49
C TRP A 123 22.38 11.97 0.80
N LEU A 124 23.41 11.12 0.69
CA LEU A 124 24.25 10.62 1.77
C LEU A 124 25.73 10.77 1.46
N PHE A 125 26.08 11.60 0.47
CA PHE A 125 27.47 11.82 0.06
C PHE A 125 28.37 12.18 1.25
N ASP A 126 29.64 11.75 1.20
CA ASP A 126 30.66 12.13 2.16
C ASP A 126 30.21 11.93 3.63
N ASN A 127 29.93 10.69 3.97
CA ASN A 127 29.67 10.20 5.33
C ASN A 127 30.59 9.01 5.64
N ASN A 128 30.39 8.33 6.78
CA ASN A 128 31.17 7.19 7.22
C ASN A 128 30.39 5.86 7.15
N LEU A 129 29.43 5.75 6.24
CA LEU A 129 28.56 4.58 6.13
C LEU A 129 29.31 3.37 5.56
N GLU A 130 29.38 2.28 6.30
CA GLU A 130 29.92 1.00 5.83
C GLU A 130 28.81 0.07 5.28
N THR A 131 27.62 0.18 5.83
CA THR A 131 26.46 -0.64 5.46
C THR A 131 25.20 0.22 5.34
N LEU A 132 24.17 -0.36 4.75
CA LEU A 132 22.83 0.21 4.68
C LEU A 132 21.83 -0.74 5.34
N PRO A 133 20.87 -0.24 6.11
CA PRO A 133 19.82 -1.07 6.68
C PRO A 133 18.94 -1.66 5.56
N PHE A 134 18.56 -2.92 5.71
CA PHE A 134 17.72 -3.62 4.73
C PHE A 134 16.36 -2.96 4.53
N GLU A 135 15.88 -2.27 5.56
CA GLU A 135 14.61 -1.54 5.58
C GLU A 135 14.55 -0.41 4.52
N LEU A 136 15.71 0.08 4.05
CA LEU A 136 15.72 0.99 2.89
C LEU A 136 15.17 0.34 1.62
N GLY A 137 15.11 -0.99 1.57
CA GLY A 137 14.45 -1.75 0.50
C GLY A 137 12.95 -1.46 0.34
N THR A 138 12.30 -0.87 1.35
CA THR A 138 10.90 -0.42 1.28
C THR A 138 10.72 0.89 0.52
N LEU A 139 11.80 1.64 0.26
CA LEU A 139 11.79 2.92 -0.46
C LEU A 139 11.62 2.71 -1.97
N HIS A 140 10.52 2.10 -2.37
CA HIS A 140 10.24 1.73 -3.76
C HIS A 140 10.04 2.93 -4.71
N GLN A 141 9.84 4.13 -4.18
CA GLN A 141 9.72 5.37 -4.94
C GLN A 141 11.07 6.09 -5.13
N LEU A 142 12.16 5.58 -4.53
CA LEU A 142 13.46 6.23 -4.56
C LEU A 142 14.04 6.22 -5.98
N LYS A 143 14.24 7.41 -6.55
CA LYS A 143 14.78 7.64 -7.90
C LYS A 143 16.28 7.85 -7.88
N LEU A 144 16.77 8.60 -6.88
CA LEU A 144 18.16 8.96 -6.72
C LEU A 144 18.66 8.67 -5.31
N LEU A 145 19.74 7.93 -5.23
CA LEU A 145 20.51 7.69 -4.03
C LEU A 145 21.96 8.15 -4.26
N GLY A 146 22.33 9.24 -3.63
CA GLY A 146 23.72 9.73 -3.64
C GLY A 146 24.47 9.18 -2.44
N ILE A 147 25.50 8.37 -2.65
CA ILE A 147 26.17 7.63 -1.56
C ILE A 147 27.70 7.61 -1.70
N GLU A 148 28.21 8.26 -2.75
CA GLU A 148 29.64 8.37 -2.99
C GLU A 148 30.36 9.04 -1.81
N GLY A 149 31.62 8.72 -1.63
CA GLY A 149 32.40 9.25 -0.49
C GLY A 149 32.16 8.54 0.85
N ASN A 150 31.49 7.37 0.82
CA ASN A 150 31.31 6.51 1.99
C ASN A 150 32.18 5.25 1.89
N PRO A 151 32.69 4.70 3.01
CA PRO A 151 33.48 3.46 3.04
C PRO A 151 32.58 2.20 2.94
N LEU A 152 31.68 2.17 1.95
CA LEU A 152 30.72 1.09 1.79
C LEU A 152 31.38 -0.26 1.53
N GLN A 153 30.76 -1.32 2.03
CA GLN A 153 31.12 -2.68 1.67
C GLN A 153 31.11 -2.88 0.15
N ALA A 154 32.11 -3.61 -0.36
CA ALA A 154 32.33 -3.78 -1.79
C ALA A 154 31.12 -4.31 -2.56
N ALA A 155 30.29 -5.16 -1.94
CA ALA A 155 29.07 -5.67 -2.55
C ALA A 155 28.05 -4.57 -2.87
N LEU A 156 27.78 -3.68 -1.91
CA LEU A 156 26.85 -2.56 -2.06
C LEU A 156 27.40 -1.51 -3.04
N ALA A 157 28.68 -1.18 -2.93
CA ALA A 157 29.36 -0.25 -3.82
C ALA A 157 29.30 -0.74 -5.29
N ASN A 158 29.53 -2.02 -5.52
CA ASN A 158 29.46 -2.62 -6.86
C ASN A 158 28.04 -2.56 -7.45
N ILE A 159 27.01 -2.90 -6.66
CA ILE A 159 25.63 -2.85 -7.14
C ILE A 159 25.24 -1.44 -7.55
N ILE A 160 25.51 -0.44 -6.71
CA ILE A 160 25.13 0.96 -7.03
C ILE A 160 25.86 1.48 -8.28
N GLN A 161 27.16 1.16 -8.41
CA GLN A 161 27.97 1.61 -9.55
C GLN A 161 27.58 0.95 -10.87
N THR A 162 27.22 -0.34 -10.85
CA THR A 162 26.98 -1.11 -12.08
C THR A 162 25.51 -1.16 -12.48
N GLN A 163 24.59 -1.13 -11.53
CA GLN A 163 23.16 -1.36 -11.74
C GLN A 163 22.26 -0.22 -11.25
N GLY A 164 22.83 0.72 -10.48
CA GLY A 164 22.13 1.93 -10.01
C GLY A 164 21.20 1.73 -8.82
N THR A 165 20.54 2.83 -8.45
CA THR A 165 19.66 2.91 -7.26
C THR A 165 18.55 1.84 -7.23
N PRO A 166 17.79 1.59 -8.31
CA PRO A 166 16.68 0.62 -8.24
C PRO A 166 17.16 -0.80 -7.91
N ALA A 167 18.31 -1.21 -8.44
CA ALA A 167 18.87 -2.53 -8.18
C ALA A 167 19.36 -2.67 -6.73
N LEU A 168 19.96 -1.61 -6.17
CA LEU A 168 20.37 -1.62 -4.78
C LEU A 168 19.17 -1.71 -3.84
N ILE A 169 18.11 -0.95 -4.09
CA ILE A 169 16.86 -1.02 -3.32
C ILE A 169 16.24 -2.41 -3.40
N ALA A 170 16.21 -3.00 -4.60
CA ALA A 170 15.71 -4.38 -4.78
C ALA A 170 16.57 -5.39 -3.99
N TYR A 171 17.90 -5.27 -4.05
CA TYR A 171 18.81 -6.12 -3.30
C TYR A 171 18.57 -6.02 -1.78
N LEU A 172 18.47 -4.81 -1.24
CA LEU A 172 18.21 -4.60 0.20
C LEU A 172 16.87 -5.21 0.60
N ARG A 173 15.83 -4.99 -0.18
CA ARG A 173 14.49 -5.54 0.05
C ARG A 173 14.47 -7.06 0.04
N ASP A 174 15.11 -7.67 -0.96
CA ASP A 174 15.13 -9.13 -1.12
C ASP A 174 16.02 -9.84 -0.10
N SER A 175 17.03 -9.12 0.43
CA SER A 175 17.93 -9.60 1.48
C SER A 175 17.42 -9.31 2.89
N CYS A 176 16.33 -8.56 3.04
CA CYS A 176 15.78 -8.24 4.35
C CYS A 176 15.36 -9.55 5.06
N PRO A 177 15.82 -9.78 6.31
CA PRO A 177 15.38 -10.90 7.10
C PRO A 177 13.85 -10.93 7.19
N VAL A 178 13.25 -12.08 6.95
CA VAL A 178 11.79 -12.23 7.07
C VAL A 178 11.41 -11.93 8.52
N PRO A 179 10.54 -10.92 8.76
CA PRO A 179 10.06 -10.67 10.12
C PRO A 179 9.33 -11.91 10.64
N MET A 180 9.17 -12.00 11.95
CA MET A 180 8.35 -13.07 12.54
C MET A 180 7.02 -13.18 11.80
N PRO A 181 6.56 -14.39 11.50
CA PRO A 181 5.28 -14.58 10.83
C PRO A 181 4.19 -13.83 11.61
N PRO A 182 3.21 -13.22 10.91
CA PRO A 182 2.10 -12.58 11.58
C PRO A 182 1.41 -13.61 12.51
N PRO A 183 0.77 -13.15 13.58
CA PRO A 183 0.03 -14.04 14.47
C PRO A 183 -0.98 -14.85 13.63
N GLU A 184 -1.17 -16.11 14.01
CA GLU A 184 -2.14 -16.98 13.34
C GLU A 184 -3.51 -16.30 13.29
N ARG A 185 -4.13 -16.37 12.12
CA ARG A 185 -5.50 -15.87 11.94
C ARG A 185 -6.43 -16.68 12.83
N GLN A 186 -7.16 -16.00 13.69
CA GLN A 186 -8.14 -16.65 14.54
C GLN A 186 -9.51 -16.63 13.87
N PHE A 187 -10.17 -17.78 13.87
CA PHE A 187 -11.57 -17.87 13.50
C PHE A 187 -12.43 -17.04 14.47
N LYS A 188 -13.24 -16.15 13.91
CA LYS A 188 -14.21 -15.36 14.68
C LYS A 188 -15.60 -15.75 14.22
N ASP A 189 -16.32 -16.46 15.08
CA ASP A 189 -17.73 -16.75 14.85
C ASP A 189 -18.55 -15.46 14.95
N MET A 190 -19.21 -15.10 13.84
CA MET A 190 -20.05 -13.90 13.74
C MET A 190 -21.53 -14.24 13.88
N THR A 191 -21.90 -15.50 14.08
CA THR A 191 -23.28 -15.96 14.24
C THR A 191 -23.90 -15.37 15.51
N SER A 192 -25.07 -14.76 15.40
CA SER A 192 -25.78 -14.26 16.58
C SER A 192 -26.24 -15.42 17.47
N GLU A 193 -26.39 -15.15 18.76
CA GLU A 193 -26.86 -16.17 19.71
C GLU A 193 -28.28 -16.65 19.39
N ALA A 194 -29.09 -15.79 18.78
CA ALA A 194 -30.43 -16.13 18.31
C ALA A 194 -30.40 -17.10 17.12
N ASP A 195 -29.51 -16.83 16.13
CA ASP A 195 -29.36 -17.69 14.95
C ASP A 195 -28.80 -19.06 15.32
N ARG A 196 -27.87 -19.10 16.29
CA ARG A 196 -27.30 -20.34 16.81
C ARG A 196 -28.35 -21.23 17.45
N LYS A 197 -29.25 -20.64 18.26
CA LYS A 197 -30.38 -21.36 18.86
C LYS A 197 -31.38 -21.85 17.84
N MET A 198 -31.60 -21.08 16.72
CA MET A 198 -32.44 -21.53 15.63
C MET A 198 -31.82 -22.70 14.84
N GLN A 199 -30.51 -22.68 14.63
CA GLN A 199 -29.79 -23.77 13.96
C GLN A 199 -29.84 -25.07 14.80
N GLU A 200 -29.65 -24.96 16.12
CA GLU A 200 -29.73 -26.11 17.03
C GLU A 200 -31.15 -26.71 17.16
N ALA A 201 -32.18 -25.90 16.92
CA ALA A 201 -33.56 -26.31 17.06
C ALA A 201 -34.15 -27.04 15.82
N ASP A 202 -33.53 -26.91 14.65
CA ASP A 202 -34.01 -27.53 13.40
C ASP A 202 -33.13 -28.72 13.00
N PRO A 203 -33.58 -29.95 13.18
CA PRO A 203 -32.83 -31.16 12.81
C PRO A 203 -32.70 -31.38 11.29
N TYR A 204 -33.34 -30.55 10.47
CA TYR A 204 -33.27 -30.61 9.00
C TYR A 204 -32.47 -29.45 8.41
N ASN A 205 -31.76 -28.69 9.24
CA ASN A 205 -30.99 -27.57 8.78
C ASN A 205 -29.62 -28.05 8.28
N ASP A 206 -29.50 -28.25 6.99
CA ASP A 206 -28.22 -28.55 6.34
C ASP A 206 -27.36 -27.27 6.29
N THR A 207 -26.25 -27.27 7.00
CA THR A 207 -25.28 -26.19 6.98
C THR A 207 -24.11 -26.54 6.08
N PHE A 208 -23.63 -25.55 5.32
CA PHE A 208 -22.42 -25.69 4.53
C PHE A 208 -21.52 -24.47 4.77
N THR A 209 -20.24 -24.67 4.58
CA THR A 209 -19.22 -23.65 4.80
C THR A 209 -18.66 -23.15 3.46
N ILE A 210 -18.49 -21.83 3.34
CA ILE A 210 -17.91 -21.21 2.16
C ILE A 210 -16.67 -20.40 2.57
N LEU A 211 -15.56 -20.63 1.88
CA LEU A 211 -14.37 -19.80 1.98
C LEU A 211 -14.22 -18.97 0.71
N THR A 212 -14.11 -17.67 0.87
CA THR A 212 -13.82 -16.71 -0.19
C THR A 212 -12.40 -16.18 -0.04
N HIS A 213 -11.55 -16.35 -1.05
CA HIS A 213 -10.16 -15.90 -0.99
C HIS A 213 -9.71 -15.26 -2.30
N ASN A 214 -9.16 -14.04 -2.21
CA ASN A 214 -8.51 -13.40 -3.35
C ASN A 214 -7.05 -13.85 -3.40
N ILE A 215 -6.71 -14.69 -4.35
CA ILE A 215 -5.39 -15.30 -4.46
C ILE A 215 -4.38 -14.48 -5.26
N LEU A 216 -4.79 -13.35 -5.82
CA LEU A 216 -3.96 -12.46 -6.65
C LEU A 216 -3.14 -13.23 -7.70
N CYS A 217 -3.60 -13.27 -8.94
CA CYS A 217 -2.95 -14.03 -10.00
C CYS A 217 -1.47 -13.63 -10.23
N GLU A 218 -0.70 -14.51 -10.84
CA GLU A 218 0.72 -14.28 -11.13
C GLU A 218 0.97 -13.02 -11.94
N LYS A 219 0.14 -12.75 -12.97
CA LYS A 219 0.27 -11.58 -13.85
C LYS A 219 0.00 -10.26 -13.13
N ALA A 220 -0.79 -10.27 -12.05
CA ALA A 220 -1.10 -9.08 -11.26
C ALA A 220 -0.08 -8.87 -10.12
N ALA A 221 0.60 -9.92 -9.67
CA ALA A 221 1.60 -9.84 -8.61
C ALA A 221 2.96 -9.41 -9.15
N THR A 222 3.04 -8.18 -9.66
CA THR A 222 4.27 -7.68 -10.28
C THR A 222 5.03 -6.70 -9.37
N PRO A 223 6.37 -6.61 -9.49
CA PRO A 223 7.15 -5.61 -8.76
C PRO A 223 6.72 -4.16 -9.05
N ALA A 224 6.14 -3.91 -10.23
CA ALA A 224 5.64 -2.58 -10.58
C ALA A 224 4.44 -2.15 -9.72
N MET A 225 3.58 -3.11 -9.35
CA MET A 225 2.42 -2.83 -8.49
C MET A 225 2.73 -2.98 -7.00
N TYR A 226 3.65 -3.88 -6.66
CA TYR A 226 3.99 -4.24 -5.28
C TYR A 226 5.48 -4.01 -5.01
N GLY A 227 5.98 -2.81 -5.38
CA GLY A 227 7.39 -2.46 -5.29
C GLY A 227 8.00 -2.54 -3.89
N TYR A 228 7.18 -2.55 -2.85
CA TYR A 228 7.57 -2.70 -1.45
C TYR A 228 7.69 -4.17 -1.00
N THR A 229 7.23 -5.12 -1.83
CA THR A 229 7.23 -6.55 -1.49
C THR A 229 8.47 -7.23 -2.07
N PRO A 230 9.18 -8.09 -1.31
CA PRO A 230 10.30 -8.85 -1.84
C PRO A 230 9.93 -9.68 -3.07
N SER A 231 10.85 -9.78 -4.03
CA SER A 231 10.60 -10.45 -5.30
C SER A 231 10.24 -11.93 -5.13
N TRP A 232 10.90 -12.62 -4.20
CA TRP A 232 10.61 -14.01 -3.86
C TRP A 232 9.20 -14.22 -3.31
N ALA A 233 8.68 -13.23 -2.54
CA ALA A 233 7.32 -13.27 -1.98
C ALA A 233 6.24 -13.03 -3.03
N LEU A 234 6.55 -12.37 -4.14
CA LEU A 234 5.65 -12.21 -5.29
C LEU A 234 5.61 -13.45 -6.19
N ALA A 235 6.64 -14.29 -6.14
CA ALA A 235 6.75 -15.48 -6.98
C ALA A 235 5.56 -16.43 -6.76
N TRP A 236 4.91 -16.83 -7.86
CA TRP A 236 3.75 -17.72 -7.80
C TRP A 236 4.04 -19.05 -7.12
N SER A 237 5.21 -19.63 -7.35
CA SER A 237 5.66 -20.88 -6.71
C SER A 237 5.60 -20.78 -5.17
N TYR A 238 6.09 -19.67 -4.61
CA TYR A 238 6.07 -19.43 -3.18
C TYR A 238 4.63 -19.19 -2.66
N ARG A 239 3.87 -18.31 -3.32
CA ARG A 239 2.51 -17.97 -2.89
C ARG A 239 1.54 -19.13 -3.00
N LYS A 240 1.69 -19.93 -4.06
CA LYS A 240 0.87 -21.12 -4.28
C LYS A 240 0.94 -22.09 -3.10
N GLU A 241 2.12 -22.36 -2.58
CA GLU A 241 2.29 -23.27 -1.44
C GLU A 241 1.64 -22.74 -0.17
N LEU A 242 1.77 -21.43 0.09
CA LEU A 242 1.11 -20.79 1.23
C LEU A 242 -0.42 -20.82 1.10
N ILE A 243 -0.94 -20.48 -0.08
CA ILE A 243 -2.39 -20.51 -0.36
C ILE A 243 -2.93 -21.93 -0.19
N LEU A 244 -2.26 -22.93 -0.73
CA LEU A 244 -2.67 -24.32 -0.59
C LEU A 244 -2.68 -24.79 0.88
N THR A 245 -1.68 -24.36 1.64
CA THR A 245 -1.61 -24.67 3.08
C THR A 245 -2.78 -24.04 3.83
N GLU A 246 -3.08 -22.77 3.54
CA GLU A 246 -4.20 -22.05 4.15
C GLU A 246 -5.55 -22.68 3.76
N LEU A 247 -5.78 -22.96 2.48
CA LEU A 247 -7.02 -23.58 2.02
C LEU A 247 -7.25 -24.95 2.68
N LYS A 248 -6.19 -25.77 2.82
CA LYS A 248 -6.28 -27.08 3.48
C LYS A 248 -6.52 -26.99 4.98
N SER A 249 -6.11 -25.90 5.63
CA SER A 249 -6.34 -25.69 7.07
C SER A 249 -7.80 -25.37 7.41
N HIS A 250 -8.57 -24.89 6.41
CA HIS A 250 -9.99 -24.60 6.54
C HIS A 250 -10.78 -25.75 5.91
N ASP A 251 -11.35 -26.63 6.69
CA ASP A 251 -12.18 -27.76 6.23
C ASP A 251 -13.55 -27.24 5.74
N THR A 252 -13.55 -26.59 4.57
CA THR A 252 -14.73 -25.93 4.00
C THR A 252 -15.32 -26.74 2.85
N ASP A 253 -16.65 -26.66 2.68
CA ASP A 253 -17.38 -27.39 1.63
C ASP A 253 -17.19 -26.73 0.25
N ILE A 254 -17.09 -25.37 0.19
CA ILE A 254 -17.02 -24.62 -1.06
C ILE A 254 -15.88 -23.59 -0.99
N PHE A 255 -15.02 -23.56 -2.02
CA PHE A 255 -13.97 -22.54 -2.19
C PHE A 255 -14.34 -21.60 -3.35
N CYS A 256 -14.44 -20.30 -3.06
CA CYS A 256 -14.63 -19.24 -4.05
C CYS A 256 -13.32 -18.47 -4.21
N LEU A 257 -12.49 -18.85 -5.19
CA LEU A 257 -11.20 -18.21 -5.43
C LEU A 257 -11.36 -17.07 -6.44
N GLN A 258 -10.88 -15.87 -6.07
CA GLN A 258 -10.97 -14.67 -6.92
C GLN A 258 -9.63 -14.38 -7.59
N VAL A 259 -9.70 -13.74 -8.79
CA VAL A 259 -8.54 -13.29 -9.59
C VAL A 259 -7.67 -14.43 -10.11
N CYS A 260 -8.32 -15.50 -10.61
CA CYS A 260 -7.66 -16.52 -11.42
C CYS A 260 -7.82 -16.14 -12.91
N PHE A 261 -6.76 -15.60 -13.57
CA PHE A 261 -6.80 -15.35 -15.03
C PHE A 261 -6.09 -16.47 -15.80
N GLU A 262 -6.83 -17.08 -16.73
CA GLU A 262 -6.42 -17.79 -17.95
C GLU A 262 -5.28 -18.82 -17.94
N SER A 263 -4.88 -19.39 -16.85
CA SER A 263 -4.30 -20.73 -16.84
C SER A 263 -5.15 -21.56 -15.91
N PRO A 264 -5.44 -22.83 -16.25
CA PRO A 264 -6.06 -23.70 -15.27
C PRO A 264 -5.16 -23.59 -14.04
N CYS A 265 -5.66 -22.94 -13.00
CA CYS A 265 -5.05 -23.05 -11.70
C CYS A 265 -5.05 -24.54 -11.41
N ASN A 266 -4.01 -25.26 -11.83
CA ASN A 266 -3.79 -26.64 -11.44
C ASN A 266 -3.49 -26.65 -9.93
N PHE A 267 -4.48 -26.21 -9.16
CA PHE A 267 -4.65 -26.64 -7.81
C PHE A 267 -5.13 -28.11 -7.93
N ALA A 268 -4.20 -29.02 -7.99
CA ALA A 268 -4.50 -30.38 -7.63
C ALA A 268 -4.81 -30.37 -6.14
N LEU A 269 -5.99 -29.87 -5.79
CA LEU A 269 -6.66 -30.22 -4.54
C LEU A 269 -6.85 -31.73 -4.69
N ASP A 270 -6.35 -32.48 -3.72
CA ASP A 270 -6.27 -33.92 -3.68
C ASP A 270 -7.50 -34.56 -4.33
N SER A 271 -7.30 -35.24 -5.46
CA SER A 271 -8.33 -35.91 -6.25
C SER A 271 -8.98 -37.10 -5.53
N SER A 272 -8.71 -37.29 -4.25
CA SER A 272 -9.35 -38.32 -3.42
C SER A 272 -10.76 -37.93 -2.92
N ARG A 273 -11.18 -36.66 -3.08
CA ARG A 273 -12.58 -36.23 -2.86
C ARG A 273 -13.20 -35.87 -4.21
N PRO A 274 -14.20 -36.63 -4.71
CA PRO A 274 -14.76 -36.49 -6.07
C PRO A 274 -15.71 -35.30 -6.27
N GLU A 275 -15.76 -34.28 -5.39
CA GLU A 275 -16.79 -33.23 -5.36
C GLU A 275 -16.24 -31.81 -5.62
N TYR A 276 -15.02 -31.65 -6.12
CA TYR A 276 -14.50 -30.33 -6.49
C TYR A 276 -14.65 -30.10 -8.01
N ILE A 277 -15.70 -29.38 -8.39
CA ILE A 277 -15.89 -28.84 -9.74
C ILE A 277 -15.47 -27.37 -9.77
#